data_d708db43467e56742dfbcccab14582a6
#
_entry.id   d708db43467e56742dfbcccab14582a6
#
_cell.length_a   1.000
_cell.length_b   1.000
_cell.length_c   1.000
_cell.angle_alpha   90.00
_cell.angle_beta   90.00
_cell.angle_gamma   90.00
#
_symmetry.space_group_name_H-M   'P 1'
#
loop_
_entity.id
_entity.type
_entity.pdbx_description
1 polymer ?
#
loop_
_entity_poly.entity_id
_entity_poly.type
_entity_poly.pdbx_seq_one_letter_code
_entity_poly.pdbx_strand_id
1 'polypeptide(L)'
;MRRSIAIPAVLATCLFFAACGEDDSDTPTGDADPKVIEVTIQDGTVTPNGERVRLEQGQDVEFLVDADKPGELHVHTDGEGQTLPYNQGVSTLDLALDEAPGQIEVETHDPDVVVVLLEIR
;
A
#
# COMPACT_ATOMS: atom_id res chain seq x y z
N MET A 1 81.23 -1.78 21.16
CA MET A 1 81.33 -2.84 20.16
C MET A 1 79.99 -3.58 20.11
N ARG A 2 79.33 -3.65 18.91
CA ARG A 2 78.47 -4.71 18.43
C ARG A 2 77.03 -4.68 18.99
N ARG A 3 76.02 -4.85 18.29
CA ARG A 3 75.60 -4.86 16.84
C ARG A 3 74.08 -4.88 16.92
N SER A 4 73.54 -3.91 16.26
CA SER A 4 72.11 -3.81 15.98
C SER A 4 71.64 -5.04 15.18
N ILE A 5 70.54 -5.64 15.62
CA ILE A 5 69.74 -6.51 14.76
C ILE A 5 68.34 -5.93 14.70
N ALA A 6 68.04 -5.38 13.56
CA ALA A 6 66.67 -4.95 13.22
C ALA A 6 65.86 -6.14 12.79
N ILE A 7 64.70 -6.29 13.36
CA ILE A 7 63.69 -7.25 12.94
C ILE A 7 62.59 -6.46 12.21
N PRO A 8 62.29 -6.75 10.94
CA PRO A 8 61.21 -6.09 10.24
C PRO A 8 59.87 -6.66 10.70
N ALA A 9 58.99 -5.79 11.16
CA ALA A 9 57.59 -6.10 11.41
C ALA A 9 56.88 -6.31 10.06
N VAL A 10 56.44 -7.52 9.84
CA VAL A 10 55.55 -7.84 8.71
C VAL A 10 54.13 -7.40 9.09
N LEU A 11 53.68 -6.35 8.44
CA LEU A 11 52.32 -5.84 8.55
C LEU A 11 51.44 -6.72 7.66
N ALA A 12 50.71 -7.66 8.27
CA ALA A 12 49.70 -8.44 7.56
C ALA A 12 48.45 -7.58 7.42
N THR A 13 48.23 -7.03 6.23
CA THR A 13 47.00 -6.32 5.88
C THR A 13 45.92 -7.35 5.56
N CYS A 14 45.00 -7.58 6.50
CA CYS A 14 43.80 -8.34 6.24
C CYS A 14 42.81 -7.46 5.47
N LEU A 15 42.70 -7.69 4.17
CA LEU A 15 41.62 -7.17 3.34
C LEU A 15 40.35 -7.96 3.66
N PHE A 16 39.49 -7.37 4.45
CA PHE A 16 38.11 -7.84 4.57
C PHE A 16 37.35 -7.41 3.32
N PHE A 17 37.15 -8.31 2.40
CA PHE A 17 36.10 -8.17 1.40
C PHE A 17 34.75 -8.33 2.10
N ALA A 18 34.08 -7.21 2.36
CA ALA A 18 32.67 -7.22 2.65
C ALA A 18 31.96 -7.50 1.32
N ALA A 19 31.57 -8.75 1.10
CA ALA A 19 30.60 -9.08 0.08
C ALA A 19 29.26 -8.58 0.59
N CYS A 20 28.78 -7.44 0.10
CA CYS A 20 27.39 -7.10 0.12
C CYS A 20 26.69 -8.07 -0.83
N GLY A 21 26.06 -9.09 -0.28
CA GLY A 21 25.08 -9.87 -1.00
C GLY A 21 23.83 -9.01 -1.11
N GLU A 22 23.55 -8.51 -2.29
CA GLU A 22 22.23 -8.04 -2.65
C GLU A 22 21.38 -9.30 -2.80
N ASP A 23 20.63 -9.62 -1.75
CA ASP A 23 19.52 -10.54 -1.84
C ASP A 23 18.36 -9.78 -2.49
N ASP A 24 18.30 -9.82 -3.82
CA ASP A 24 17.08 -9.56 -4.56
C ASP A 24 16.11 -10.71 -4.32
N SER A 25 15.56 -10.76 -3.13
CA SER A 25 14.38 -11.57 -2.84
C SER A 25 13.17 -10.74 -3.22
N ASP A 26 12.86 -10.67 -4.51
CA ASP A 26 11.53 -10.33 -5.01
C ASP A 26 10.54 -11.45 -4.62
N THR A 27 10.29 -11.55 -3.33
CA THR A 27 9.08 -12.21 -2.84
C THR A 27 8.11 -11.07 -2.57
N PRO A 28 6.97 -10.98 -3.26
CA PRO A 28 5.91 -10.08 -2.87
C PRO A 28 5.30 -10.59 -1.58
N THR A 29 5.92 -10.26 -0.47
CA THR A 29 5.32 -10.36 0.85
C THR A 29 4.52 -9.08 1.03
N GLY A 30 3.23 -9.20 1.35
CA GLY A 30 2.28 -8.12 1.52
C GLY A 30 2.60 -7.17 2.68
N ASP A 31 3.72 -6.47 2.58
CA ASP A 31 4.20 -5.44 3.51
C ASP A 31 4.21 -4.04 2.86
N ALA A 32 3.50 -3.86 1.74
CA ALA A 32 3.28 -2.52 1.20
C ALA A 32 2.37 -1.75 2.16
N ASP A 33 2.74 -0.51 2.47
CA ASP A 33 1.88 0.38 3.26
C ASP A 33 0.49 0.47 2.61
N PRO A 34 -0.59 0.56 3.40
CA PRO A 34 -1.93 0.71 2.86
C PRO A 34 -2.03 1.91 1.92
N LYS A 35 -2.76 1.74 0.83
CA LYS A 35 -3.07 2.85 -0.07
C LYS A 35 -4.18 3.70 0.53
N VAL A 36 -3.86 4.93 0.90
CA VAL A 36 -4.85 5.88 1.44
C VAL A 36 -5.59 6.56 0.30
N ILE A 37 -6.93 6.52 0.35
CA ILE A 37 -7.83 7.17 -0.61
C ILE A 37 -8.79 8.07 0.16
N GLU A 38 -8.70 9.38 -0.08
CA GLU A 38 -9.61 10.36 0.50
C GLU A 38 -10.89 10.45 -0.34
N VAL A 39 -12.05 10.32 0.30
CA VAL A 39 -13.37 10.39 -0.32
C VAL A 39 -14.20 11.46 0.37
N THR A 40 -14.75 12.37 -0.41
CA THR A 40 -15.68 13.40 0.08
C THR A 40 -17.06 13.18 -0.52
N ILE A 41 -18.08 13.15 0.34
CA ILE A 41 -19.48 12.98 -0.04
C ILE A 41 -20.28 14.11 0.61
N GLN A 42 -20.52 15.18 -0.16
CA GLN A 42 -21.14 16.40 0.33
C GLN A 42 -22.19 16.90 -0.66
N ASP A 43 -23.41 17.21 -0.19
CA ASP A 43 -24.49 17.76 -0.99
C ASP A 43 -24.79 16.96 -2.27
N GLY A 44 -24.70 15.63 -2.19
CA GLY A 44 -24.92 14.73 -3.32
C GLY A 44 -23.78 14.68 -4.33
N THR A 45 -22.63 15.27 -4.02
CA THR A 45 -21.43 15.24 -4.84
C THR A 45 -20.39 14.32 -4.21
N VAL A 46 -19.85 13.39 -5.00
CA VAL A 46 -18.83 12.43 -4.59
C VAL A 46 -17.50 12.75 -5.28
N THR A 47 -16.43 12.83 -4.50
CA THR A 47 -15.07 13.05 -5.00
C THR A 47 -14.12 12.05 -4.30
N PRO A 48 -13.28 11.29 -5.02
CA PRO A 48 -13.17 11.23 -6.48
C PRO A 48 -14.41 10.64 -7.15
N ASN A 49 -14.47 10.73 -8.47
CA ASN A 49 -15.56 10.20 -9.28
C ASN A 49 -14.96 9.46 -10.48
N GLY A 50 -14.87 8.13 -10.38
CA GLY A 50 -14.32 7.26 -11.42
C GLY A 50 -12.80 7.34 -11.60
N GLU A 51 -12.07 7.82 -10.60
CA GLU A 51 -10.61 7.85 -10.64
C GLU A 51 -10.01 6.45 -10.62
N ARG A 52 -8.94 6.24 -11.38
CA ARG A 52 -8.18 4.97 -11.37
C ARG A 52 -7.04 5.04 -10.38
N VAL A 53 -7.01 4.08 -9.46
CA VAL A 53 -5.99 3.95 -8.42
C VAL A 53 -5.25 2.63 -8.62
N ARG A 54 -3.92 2.69 -8.77
CA ARG A 54 -3.09 1.49 -8.92
C ARG A 54 -2.71 0.95 -7.56
N LEU A 55 -2.82 -0.38 -7.44
CA LEU A 55 -2.43 -1.14 -6.27
C LEU A 55 -1.49 -2.28 -6.67
N GLU A 56 -0.60 -2.63 -5.76
CA GLU A 56 0.13 -3.88 -5.84
C GLU A 56 -0.74 -5.04 -5.33
N GLN A 57 -0.52 -6.25 -5.84
CA GLN A 57 -1.25 -7.42 -5.35
C GLN A 57 -0.99 -7.62 -3.85
N GLY A 58 -2.06 -7.77 -3.07
CA GLY A 58 -2.00 -7.90 -1.61
C GLY A 58 -1.83 -6.58 -0.86
N GLN A 59 -1.85 -5.44 -1.55
CA GLN A 59 -1.83 -4.14 -0.91
C GLN A 59 -3.23 -3.78 -0.40
N ASP A 60 -3.32 -3.46 0.89
CA ASP A 60 -4.56 -3.00 1.52
C ASP A 60 -4.89 -1.55 1.14
N VAL A 61 -6.14 -1.18 1.31
CA VAL A 61 -6.63 0.18 1.07
C VAL A 61 -7.27 0.73 2.35
N GLU A 62 -6.96 1.98 2.67
CA GLU A 62 -7.62 2.75 3.71
C GLU A 62 -8.41 3.89 3.05
N PHE A 63 -9.73 3.92 3.25
CA PHE A 63 -10.56 5.02 2.81
C PHE A 63 -10.77 6.01 3.96
N LEU A 64 -10.44 7.27 3.74
CA LEU A 64 -10.81 8.39 4.60
C LEU A 64 -12.05 9.06 4.02
N VAL A 65 -13.22 8.76 4.57
CA VAL A 65 -14.50 9.24 4.05
C VAL A 65 -14.98 10.42 4.90
N ASP A 66 -15.15 11.59 4.28
CA ASP A 66 -15.82 12.75 4.88
C ASP A 66 -17.19 12.94 4.23
N ALA A 67 -18.24 12.60 4.98
CA ALA A 67 -19.61 12.57 4.48
C ALA A 67 -20.57 13.46 5.29
N ASP A 68 -21.52 14.10 4.62
CA ASP A 68 -22.55 14.93 5.24
C ASP A 68 -23.71 14.09 5.85
N LYS A 69 -23.78 12.81 5.51
CA LYS A 69 -24.73 11.83 6.03
C LYS A 69 -24.12 10.43 6.07
N PRO A 70 -24.64 9.51 6.91
CA PRO A 70 -24.16 8.13 6.90
C PRO A 70 -24.53 7.42 5.59
N GLY A 71 -23.72 6.42 5.23
CA GLY A 71 -23.91 5.59 4.05
C GLY A 71 -22.93 4.43 4.02
N GLU A 72 -22.67 3.91 2.84
CA GLU A 72 -21.74 2.79 2.64
C GLU A 72 -21.00 2.89 1.30
N LEU A 73 -19.75 2.40 1.28
CA LEU A 73 -19.03 2.06 0.06
C LEU A 73 -19.26 0.58 -0.24
N HIS A 74 -19.61 0.27 -1.47
CA HIS A 74 -19.71 -1.09 -1.97
C HIS A 74 -18.49 -1.39 -2.85
N VAL A 75 -17.76 -2.47 -2.51
CA VAL A 75 -16.55 -2.89 -3.22
C VAL A 75 -16.84 -4.18 -3.95
N HIS A 76 -16.73 -4.15 -5.27
CA HIS A 76 -17.02 -5.31 -6.14
C HIS A 76 -15.84 -6.29 -6.17
N THR A 77 -15.56 -6.95 -5.03
CA THR A 77 -14.64 -8.08 -4.96
C THR A 77 -15.33 -9.35 -5.44
N ASP A 78 -14.58 -10.44 -5.57
CA ASP A 78 -15.15 -11.73 -5.95
C ASP A 78 -16.30 -12.16 -5.00
N GLY A 79 -17.32 -12.76 -5.57
CA GLY A 79 -18.54 -13.18 -4.86
C GLY A 79 -19.54 -12.05 -4.67
N GLU A 80 -20.01 -11.84 -3.45
CA GLU A 80 -21.02 -10.83 -3.12
C GLU A 80 -20.45 -9.41 -2.92
N GLY A 81 -19.11 -9.28 -3.00
CA GLY A 81 -18.42 -8.02 -2.70
C GLY A 81 -18.32 -7.75 -1.19
N GLN A 82 -17.81 -6.56 -0.87
CA GLN A 82 -17.66 -6.07 0.50
C GLN A 82 -18.40 -4.76 0.66
N THR A 83 -19.05 -4.57 1.80
CA THR A 83 -19.74 -3.32 2.16
C THR A 83 -19.03 -2.68 3.33
N LEU A 84 -18.64 -1.42 3.17
CA LEU A 84 -17.92 -0.62 4.16
C LEU A 84 -18.81 0.54 4.62
N PRO A 85 -19.48 0.44 5.77
CA PRO A 85 -20.34 1.50 6.28
C PRO A 85 -19.53 2.68 6.81
N TYR A 86 -19.99 3.91 6.55
CA TYR A 86 -19.46 5.14 7.12
C TYR A 86 -20.53 5.97 7.82
N ASN A 87 -20.10 6.81 8.74
CA ASN A 87 -20.96 7.72 9.48
C ASN A 87 -20.90 9.14 8.88
N GLN A 88 -21.80 10.00 9.33
CA GLN A 88 -21.68 11.43 9.11
C GLN A 88 -20.38 11.95 9.75
N GLY A 89 -19.65 12.83 9.05
CA GLY A 89 -18.33 13.31 9.41
C GLY A 89 -17.24 12.43 8.81
N VAL A 90 -16.07 12.39 9.44
CA VAL A 90 -14.92 11.62 8.97
C VAL A 90 -14.95 10.19 9.52
N SER A 91 -14.87 9.23 8.62
CA SER A 91 -14.73 7.80 8.92
C SER A 91 -13.48 7.24 8.27
N THR A 92 -12.78 6.34 8.96
CA THR A 92 -11.67 5.56 8.41
C THR A 92 -12.17 4.14 8.17
N LEU A 93 -12.03 3.65 6.94
CA LEU A 93 -12.51 2.33 6.54
C LEU A 93 -11.34 1.53 5.97
N ASP A 94 -11.07 0.37 6.56
CA ASP A 94 -10.00 -0.52 6.11
C ASP A 94 -10.56 -1.58 5.17
N LEU A 95 -9.90 -1.76 4.03
CA LEU A 95 -10.22 -2.77 3.03
C LEU A 95 -8.99 -3.67 2.82
N ALA A 96 -9.06 -4.89 3.31
CA ALA A 96 -8.08 -5.92 2.99
C ALA A 96 -8.41 -6.54 1.63
N LEU A 97 -7.45 -6.53 0.72
CA LEU A 97 -7.58 -7.07 -0.62
C LEU A 97 -6.63 -8.25 -0.84
N ASP A 98 -7.21 -9.42 -1.09
CA ASP A 98 -6.50 -10.63 -1.52
C ASP A 98 -7.03 -11.09 -2.88
N GLU A 99 -7.02 -10.16 -3.83
CA GLU A 99 -7.58 -10.35 -5.15
C GLU A 99 -6.47 -10.58 -6.19
N ALA A 100 -6.78 -11.37 -7.21
CA ALA A 100 -5.89 -11.52 -8.36
C ALA A 100 -5.75 -10.18 -9.13
N PRO A 101 -4.69 -10.02 -9.94
CA PRO A 101 -4.56 -8.86 -10.80
C PRO A 101 -5.81 -8.62 -11.64
N GLY A 102 -6.29 -7.40 -11.66
CA GLY A 102 -7.53 -7.01 -12.32
C GLY A 102 -8.03 -5.64 -11.88
N GLN A 103 -9.30 -5.37 -12.14
CA GLN A 103 -9.96 -4.12 -11.79
C GLN A 103 -11.11 -4.39 -10.82
N ILE A 104 -11.17 -3.62 -9.74
CA ILE A 104 -12.23 -3.63 -8.74
C ILE A 104 -12.89 -2.27 -8.72
N GLU A 105 -14.21 -2.25 -8.78
CA GLU A 105 -15.01 -1.04 -8.67
C GLU A 105 -15.43 -0.80 -7.23
N VAL A 106 -15.33 0.45 -6.80
CA VAL A 106 -15.81 0.92 -5.50
C VAL A 106 -16.85 2.00 -5.76
N GLU A 107 -18.06 1.80 -5.26
CA GLU A 107 -19.19 2.69 -5.52
C GLU A 107 -19.95 3.08 -4.27
N THR A 108 -20.73 4.16 -4.38
CA THR A 108 -21.80 4.54 -3.46
C THR A 108 -23.14 4.31 -4.14
N HIS A 109 -24.21 4.06 -3.38
CA HIS A 109 -25.56 3.88 -3.92
C HIS A 109 -26.49 5.07 -3.69
N ASP A 110 -26.12 5.99 -2.80
CA ASP A 110 -26.86 7.22 -2.56
C ASP A 110 -25.91 8.41 -2.30
N PRO A 111 -25.53 9.17 -3.32
CA PRO A 111 -25.83 9.02 -4.75
C PRO A 111 -25.15 7.79 -5.38
N ASP A 112 -25.69 7.32 -6.50
CA ASP A 112 -25.16 6.19 -7.27
C ASP A 112 -23.97 6.64 -8.12
N VAL A 113 -22.75 6.44 -7.60
CA VAL A 113 -21.51 6.92 -8.19
C VAL A 113 -20.38 5.91 -8.00
N VAL A 114 -19.67 5.63 -9.09
CA VAL A 114 -18.37 4.95 -9.01
C VAL A 114 -17.34 5.92 -8.43
N VAL A 115 -16.87 5.63 -7.23
CA VAL A 115 -15.90 6.47 -6.52
C VAL A 115 -14.51 6.30 -7.14
N VAL A 116 -14.03 5.06 -7.16
CA VAL A 116 -12.73 4.70 -7.74
C VAL A 116 -12.77 3.34 -8.43
N LEU A 117 -11.84 3.18 -9.37
CA LEU A 117 -11.50 1.92 -10.00
C LEU A 117 -10.11 1.49 -9.51
N LEU A 118 -10.04 0.46 -8.68
CA LEU A 118 -8.80 -0.09 -8.16
C LEU A 118 -8.18 -1.02 -9.20
N GLU A 119 -7.00 -0.70 -9.68
CA GLU A 119 -6.25 -1.54 -10.65
C GLU A 119 -5.15 -2.31 -9.92
N ILE A 120 -5.36 -3.61 -9.70
CA ILE A 120 -4.39 -4.51 -9.07
C ILE A 120 -3.45 -5.06 -10.13
N ARG A 121 -2.15 -4.99 -9.88
CA ARG A 121 -1.09 -5.42 -10.79
C ARG A 121 -0.08 -6.35 -10.13
#